data_bdce4a0c31fc9dabfa8fb745413b0f9a
#
_entry.id   bdce4a0c31fc9dabfa8fb745413b0f9a
#
_cell.length_a   1.000
_cell.length_b   1.000
_cell.length_c   1.000
_cell.angle_alpha   90.00
_cell.angle_beta   90.00
_cell.angle_gamma   90.00
#
_symmetry.space_group_name_H-M   'P 1'
#
loop_
_entity.id
_entity.type
_entity.pdbx_description
1 polymer ?
#
loop_
_entity_poly.entity_id
_entity_poly.type
_entity_poly.pdbx_seq_one_letter_code
_entity_poly.pdbx_strand_id
1 'polypeptide(L)' 'MDKVRVYYDAFAKTLTVWLGDPATEHVAQEADDDTVFMKDASGRIIGFEKLNVVLAPGSDSLTVELVNSPAA' A
#
# COMPACT_ATOMS: atom_id res chain seq x y z
N MET A 1 14.39 -6.20 10.41
CA MET A 1 13.21 -7.01 10.13
C MET A 1 12.16 -6.20 9.42
N ASP A 2 11.77 -6.68 8.29
CA ASP A 2 10.83 -5.91 7.48
C ASP A 2 9.41 -6.15 7.92
N LYS A 3 8.66 -5.10 7.97
CA LYS A 3 7.26 -5.14 8.34
C LYS A 3 6.45 -4.49 7.23
N VAL A 4 5.46 -5.20 6.73
CA VAL A 4 4.50 -4.66 5.78
C VAL A 4 3.25 -4.27 6.55
N ARG A 5 2.84 -3.03 6.38
CA ARG A 5 1.61 -2.52 7.01
C ARG A 5 0.58 -2.26 5.94
N VAL A 6 -0.62 -2.77 6.16
CA VAL A 6 -1.73 -2.62 5.23
C VAL A 6 -2.88 -1.95 5.96
N TYR A 7 -3.37 -0.86 5.39
CA TYR A 7 -4.51 -0.12 5.94
C TYR A 7 -5.59 -0.03 4.86
N TYR A 8 -6.81 -0.28 5.26
CA TYR A 8 -7.94 -0.08 4.35
C TYR A 8 -8.98 0.82 5.00
N ASP A 9 -9.30 1.91 4.33
CA ASP A 9 -10.35 2.83 4.74
C ASP A 9 -11.58 2.55 3.88
N ALA A 10 -12.58 1.90 4.48
CA ALA A 10 -13.77 1.51 3.73
C ALA A 10 -14.63 2.70 3.32
N PHE A 11 -14.56 3.78 4.07
CA PHE A 11 -15.31 4.98 3.75
C PHE A 11 -14.70 5.70 2.54
N ALA A 12 -13.39 5.87 2.56
CA ALA A 12 -12.67 6.53 1.46
C ALA A 12 -12.35 5.57 0.32
N LYS A 13 -12.52 4.26 0.53
CA LYS A 13 -12.18 3.22 -0.45
C LYS A 13 -10.71 3.27 -0.84
N THR A 14 -9.86 3.45 0.14
CA THR A 14 -8.43 3.63 -0.06
C THR A 14 -7.66 2.50 0.61
N LEU A 15 -6.79 1.87 -0.14
CA LEU A 15 -5.89 0.84 0.36
C LEU A 15 -4.48 1.42 0.40
N THR A 16 -3.87 1.40 1.58
CA THR A 16 -2.51 1.91 1.76
C THR A 16 -1.61 0.78 2.23
N VAL A 17 -0.49 0.61 1.56
CA VAL A 17 0.49 -0.42 1.88
C VAL A 17 1.84 0.24 2.12
N TRP A 18 2.44 -0.04 3.28
CA TRP A 18 3.77 0.44 3.62
C TRP A 18 4.75 -0.72 3.60
N LEU A 19 5.77 -0.60 2.77
CA LEU A 19 6.84 -1.58 2.62
C LEU A 19 8.06 -1.20 3.44
N GLY A 20 8.17 0.08 3.79
CA GLY A 20 9.23 0.62 4.61
C GLY A 20 8.66 1.46 5.74
N ASP A 21 9.52 2.24 6.38
CA ASP A 21 9.13 3.08 7.50
C ASP A 21 8.39 4.32 7.00
N PRO A 22 7.10 4.49 7.35
CA PRO A 22 6.35 5.67 6.92
C PRO A 22 6.97 6.99 7.36
N ALA A 23 7.71 6.99 8.45
CA ALA A 23 8.36 8.20 8.94
C ALA A 23 9.45 8.71 8.00
N THR A 24 9.93 7.87 7.07
CA THR A 24 10.94 8.27 6.11
C THR A 24 10.36 8.78 4.80
N GLU A 25 9.05 8.91 4.71
CA GLU A 25 8.42 9.44 3.51
C GLU A 25 8.94 10.85 3.22
N HIS A 26 9.38 11.05 1.99
CA HIS A 26 9.89 12.33 1.53
C HIS A 26 8.95 12.97 0.52
N VAL A 27 8.41 12.17 -0.40
CA VAL A 27 7.52 12.67 -1.44
C VAL A 27 6.50 11.60 -1.80
N ALA A 28 5.29 12.04 -2.11
CA ALA A 28 4.24 11.21 -2.68
C ALA A 28 4.09 11.60 -4.14
N GLN A 29 4.11 10.60 -5.03
CA GLN A 29 4.07 10.82 -6.46
C GLN A 29 2.95 10.01 -7.09
N GLU A 30 2.07 10.67 -7.83
CA GLU A 30 1.03 9.97 -8.57
C GLU A 30 1.63 9.15 -9.69
N ALA A 31 1.27 7.87 -9.74
CA ALA A 31 1.71 6.97 -10.79
C ALA A 31 0.68 6.90 -11.92
N ASP A 32 -0.61 6.89 -11.54
CA ASP A 32 -1.74 6.95 -12.48
C ASP A 32 -2.93 7.53 -11.72
N ASP A 33 -4.13 7.44 -12.31
CA ASP A 33 -5.33 8.04 -11.73
C ASP A 33 -5.69 7.45 -10.37
N ASP A 34 -5.29 6.22 -10.10
CA ASP A 34 -5.71 5.48 -8.93
C ASP A 34 -4.57 5.11 -7.99
N THR A 35 -3.32 5.44 -8.33
CA THR A 35 -2.17 4.96 -7.59
C THR A 35 -1.22 6.09 -7.25
N VAL A 36 -0.82 6.12 -5.98
CA VAL A 36 0.19 7.07 -5.50
C VAL A 36 1.32 6.26 -4.87
N PHE A 37 2.55 6.57 -5.25
CA PHE A 37 3.72 5.97 -4.62
C PHE A 37 4.29 6.92 -3.57
N MET A 38 4.66 6.37 -2.41
CA MET A 38 5.38 7.11 -1.39
C MET A 38 6.84 6.72 -1.47
N LYS A 39 7.71 7.72 -1.52
CA LYS A 39 9.16 7.52 -1.70
C LYS A 39 9.93 8.18 -0.58
N ASP A 40 11.08 7.59 -0.25
CA ASP A 40 11.99 8.21 0.70
C ASP A 40 12.89 9.22 -0.01
N ALA A 41 13.81 9.83 0.74
CA ALA A 41 14.69 10.87 0.21
C ALA A 41 15.65 10.35 -0.88
N SER A 42 15.89 9.03 -0.93
CA SER A 42 16.73 8.43 -1.95
C SER A 42 15.97 8.07 -3.21
N GLY A 43 14.64 8.28 -3.22
CA GLY A 43 13.80 7.91 -4.34
C GLY A 43 13.30 6.48 -4.34
N ARG A 44 13.56 5.75 -3.25
CA ARG A 44 13.08 4.38 -3.11
C ARG A 44 11.59 4.39 -2.79
N ILE A 45 10.82 3.52 -3.44
CA ILE A 45 9.41 3.36 -3.13
C ILE A 45 9.31 2.61 -1.81
N ILE A 46 8.70 3.24 -0.81
CA ILE A 46 8.51 2.66 0.51
C ILE A 46 7.04 2.37 0.81
N GLY A 47 6.16 2.72 -0.11
CA GLY A 47 4.75 2.43 0.06
C GLY A 47 3.95 2.85 -1.15
N PHE A 48 2.69 2.47 -1.15
CA PHE A 48 1.77 2.95 -2.18
C PHE A 48 0.37 3.04 -1.62
N GLU A 49 -0.43 3.87 -2.27
CA GLU A 49 -1.83 4.04 -1.95
C GLU A 49 -2.63 3.79 -3.21
N LYS A 50 -3.64 2.93 -3.10
CA LYS A 50 -4.53 2.61 -4.20
C LYS A 50 -5.90 3.18 -3.90
N LEU A 51 -6.41 3.99 -4.81
CA LEU A 51 -7.72 4.62 -4.67
C LEU A 51 -8.78 3.76 -5.34
N ASN A 52 -10.04 3.97 -4.93
CA ASN A 52 -11.19 3.30 -5.52
C ASN A 52 -11.13 1.78 -5.38
N VAL A 53 -10.65 1.31 -4.23
CA VAL A 53 -10.60 -0.12 -3.92
C VAL A 53 -11.88 -0.49 -3.19
N VAL A 54 -12.68 -1.37 -3.79
CA VAL A 54 -13.93 -1.83 -3.19
C VAL A 54 -13.76 -3.29 -2.82
N LEU A 55 -13.80 -3.58 -1.53
CA LEU A 55 -13.79 -4.95 -1.04
C LEU A 55 -15.21 -5.49 -1.01
N ALA A 56 -15.35 -6.81 -0.81
CA ALA A 56 -16.66 -7.44 -0.80
C ALA A 56 -17.57 -6.74 0.21
N PRO A 57 -18.86 -6.56 -0.12
CA PRO A 57 -19.80 -5.92 0.79
C PRO A 57 -19.84 -6.62 2.15
N GLY A 58 -19.84 -5.82 3.22
CA GLY A 58 -19.88 -6.35 4.57
C GLY A 58 -18.55 -6.83 5.09
N SER A 59 -17.49 -6.77 4.27
CA SER A 59 -16.15 -7.11 4.74
C SER A 59 -15.63 -6.00 5.62
N ASP A 60 -15.27 -6.35 6.84
CA ASP A 60 -14.64 -5.43 7.77
C ASP A 60 -13.21 -5.86 8.08
N SER A 61 -12.70 -6.82 7.32
CA SER A 61 -11.35 -7.33 7.51
C SER A 61 -10.72 -7.62 6.15
N LEU A 62 -9.41 -7.53 6.13
CA LEU A 62 -8.60 -7.79 4.95
C LEU A 62 -7.58 -8.87 5.31
N THR A 63 -7.53 -9.93 4.51
CA THR A 63 -6.54 -10.98 4.68
C THR A 63 -5.40 -10.77 3.70
N VAL A 64 -4.18 -10.77 4.23
CA VAL A 64 -2.98 -10.66 3.43
C VAL A 64 -2.33 -12.04 3.40
N GLU A 65 -2.10 -12.54 2.20
CA GLU A 65 -1.48 -13.84 2.02
C GLU A 65 -0.11 -13.67 1.40
N LEU A 66 0.89 -14.28 2.03
CA LEU A 66 2.23 -14.27 1.49
C LEU A 66 2.40 -15.53 0.65
N VAL A 67 2.62 -15.34 -0.64
CA VAL A 67 2.78 -16.45 -1.57
C VAL A 67 4.21 -16.45 -2.08
N ASN A 68 4.95 -17.52 -1.80
CA ASN A 68 6.30 -17.68 -2.32
C ASN A 68 6.23 -18.33 -3.69
N SER A 69 6.79 -17.64 -4.69
CA SER A 69 6.86 -18.19 -6.03
C SER A 69 8.18 -18.94 -6.19
N PRO A 70 8.14 -20.23 -6.51
CA PRO A 70 9.37 -20.99 -6.73
C PRO A 70 9.99 -20.71 -8.09
N ALA A 71 9.32 -19.95 -8.93
CA ALA A 71 9.76 -19.74 -10.30
C ALA A 71 10.73 -18.59 -10.45
N ALA A 72 11.16 -18.03 -9.37
CA ALA A 72 12.04 -16.86 -9.40
C ALA A 72 13.31 -17.13 -10.21
#